data_245d11d665597d918f243f341e448c80
#
_entry.id   245d11d665597d918f243f341e448c80
#
_cell.length_a   1.000
_cell.length_b   1.000
_cell.length_c   1.000
_cell.angle_alpha   90.00
_cell.angle_beta   90.00
_cell.angle_gamma   90.00
#
_symmetry.space_group_name_H-M   'P 1'
#
loop_
_entity.id
_entity.type
_entity.pdbx_description
1 polymer ?
#
loop_
_entity_poly.entity_id
_entity_poly.type
_entity_poly.pdbx_seq_one_letter_code
_entity_poly.pdbx_strand_id
1 'polypeptide(L)'
;TLSLNSRNLNKNINLFEVGTTFKKSKKGNLPIQEKNLVIGIIGNREKTIWDNERKIDYYDAKSFIDNFFENLKIQFDLTPKEHTYFQDGMSYVIKINNDEVGEFGEVSKNVSSIFEVKNQSVFIVEINLKKVFNNYIKKSEIKYEQINKFPVSKRDISFILEDSILSEAITNEISDFDLILGINVIDIYKDNSLGDRKKSLTVRLIYGSDERTLSGEEIDNCEKLFLS
;
A
#
# COMPACT_ATOMS: atom_id res chain seq x y z
N THR A 1 23.45 6.18 6.16
CA THR A 1 23.61 4.72 6.30
C THR A 1 23.44 3.99 4.96
N LEU A 2 22.32 4.16 4.22
CA LEU A 2 22.09 3.52 2.91
C LEU A 2 23.24 3.77 1.92
N SER A 3 23.68 5.03 1.76
CA SER A 3 24.78 5.42 0.89
C SER A 3 26.10 4.69 1.25
N LEU A 4 26.45 4.60 2.54
CA LEU A 4 27.65 3.89 2.98
C LEU A 4 27.59 2.39 2.66
N ASN A 5 26.45 1.76 2.90
CA ASN A 5 26.28 0.34 2.58
C ASN A 5 26.31 0.07 1.07
N SER A 6 25.70 0.95 0.27
CA SER A 6 25.72 0.86 -1.20
C SER A 6 27.15 0.98 -1.76
N ARG A 7 28.01 1.84 -1.19
CA ARG A 7 29.43 1.93 -1.56
C ARG A 7 30.22 0.67 -1.23
N ASN A 8 29.83 -0.07 -0.19
CA ASN A 8 30.49 -1.31 0.25
C ASN A 8 30.04 -2.54 -0.56
N LEU A 9 29.55 -2.36 -1.79
CA LEU A 9 29.12 -3.40 -2.73
C LEU A 9 27.87 -4.19 -2.30
N ASN A 10 27.18 -3.78 -1.26
CA ASN A 10 25.88 -4.32 -0.94
C ASN A 10 24.85 -3.79 -1.93
N LYS A 11 24.37 -4.66 -2.83
CA LYS A 11 23.45 -4.26 -3.89
C LYS A 11 22.00 -4.19 -3.40
N ASN A 12 21.64 -5.02 -2.42
CA ASN A 12 20.27 -5.13 -1.88
C ASN A 12 20.32 -4.77 -0.40
N ILE A 13 19.65 -3.68 -0.03
CA ILE A 13 19.71 -3.14 1.32
C ILE A 13 18.30 -2.80 1.78
N ASN A 14 17.85 -3.45 2.84
CA ASN A 14 16.64 -3.13 3.57
C ASN A 14 17.07 -2.78 4.99
N LEU A 15 16.92 -1.52 5.38
CA LEU A 15 17.28 -1.04 6.70
C LEU A 15 16.10 -0.36 7.36
N PHE A 16 16.02 -0.46 8.66
CA PHE A 16 15.11 0.37 9.45
C PHE A 16 15.82 0.96 10.66
N GLU A 17 15.29 2.07 11.12
CA GLU A 17 15.76 2.74 12.34
C GLU A 17 14.55 3.30 13.09
N VAL A 18 14.59 3.17 14.42
CA VAL A 18 13.63 3.83 15.31
C VAL A 18 14.38 4.91 16.08
N GLY A 19 14.07 6.16 15.77
CA GLY A 19 14.77 7.32 16.34
C GLY A 19 13.80 8.33 16.94
N THR A 20 14.38 9.27 17.72
CA THR A 20 13.63 10.41 18.25
C THR A 20 14.05 11.67 17.50
N THR A 21 13.08 12.35 16.92
CA THR A 21 13.27 13.65 16.27
C THR A 21 12.80 14.78 17.19
N PHE A 22 13.45 15.95 17.03
CA PHE A 22 13.18 17.13 17.85
C PHE A 22 12.73 18.26 16.93
N LYS A 23 11.51 18.74 17.15
CA LYS A 23 10.95 19.89 16.44
C LYS A 23 10.96 21.12 17.32
N LYS A 24 11.31 22.27 16.72
CA LYS A 24 11.29 23.56 17.42
C LYS A 24 9.88 23.86 17.93
N SER A 25 9.75 24.14 19.21
CA SER A 25 8.51 24.56 19.84
C SER A 25 8.41 26.08 19.89
N LYS A 26 7.28 26.61 20.39
CA LYS A 26 7.13 28.04 20.66
C LYS A 26 8.19 28.50 21.67
N LYS A 27 8.59 29.78 21.57
CA LYS A 27 9.62 30.39 22.43
C LYS A 27 9.34 30.13 23.91
N GLY A 28 10.31 29.55 24.63
CA GLY A 28 10.18 29.25 26.07
C GLY A 28 9.73 27.80 26.39
N ASN A 29 9.29 27.02 25.41
CA ASN A 29 8.86 25.64 25.65
C ASN A 29 9.97 24.64 25.26
N LEU A 30 9.94 23.45 25.87
CA LEU A 30 10.81 22.34 25.46
C LEU A 30 10.52 21.93 24.02
N PRO A 31 11.52 21.42 23.29
CA PRO A 31 11.34 20.89 21.94
C PRO A 31 10.27 19.77 21.92
N ILE A 32 9.47 19.75 20.86
CA ILE A 32 8.54 18.65 20.63
C ILE A 32 9.36 17.42 20.21
N GLN A 33 9.20 16.34 20.95
CA GLN A 33 9.85 15.06 20.67
C GLN A 33 8.88 14.13 19.99
N GLU A 34 9.29 13.59 18.85
CA GLU A 34 8.53 12.60 18.09
C GLU A 34 9.38 11.36 17.88
N LYS A 35 8.80 10.18 18.11
CA LYS A 35 9.45 8.90 17.87
C LYS A 35 9.01 8.37 16.51
N ASN A 36 9.95 8.23 15.60
CA ASN A 36 9.69 7.83 14.22
C ASN A 36 10.37 6.50 13.91
N LEU A 37 9.71 5.68 13.11
CA LEU A 37 10.27 4.54 12.39
C LEU A 37 10.58 5.01 10.98
N VAL A 38 11.81 4.79 10.53
CA VAL A 38 12.22 5.03 9.15
C VAL A 38 12.65 3.70 8.54
N ILE A 39 12.15 3.38 7.35
CA ILE A 39 12.55 2.22 6.57
C ILE A 39 13.15 2.74 5.27
N GLY A 40 14.33 2.25 4.91
CA GLY A 40 15.01 2.57 3.67
C GLY A 40 15.29 1.32 2.86
N ILE A 41 14.93 1.34 1.58
CA ILE A 41 14.98 0.19 0.69
C ILE A 41 15.71 0.59 -0.59
N ILE A 42 16.68 -0.23 -1.01
CA ILE A 42 17.45 -0.01 -2.23
C ILE A 42 17.88 -1.35 -2.83
N GLY A 43 17.91 -1.43 -4.15
CA GLY A 43 18.50 -2.57 -4.87
C GLY A 43 17.55 -3.35 -5.73
N ASN A 44 17.72 -4.65 -5.74
CA ASN A 44 16.94 -5.59 -6.54
C ASN A 44 16.21 -6.58 -5.64
N ARG A 45 15.04 -7.02 -6.10
CA ARG A 45 14.40 -8.22 -5.59
C ARG A 45 15.20 -9.42 -6.11
N GLU A 46 15.64 -10.26 -5.18
CA GLU A 46 16.42 -11.43 -5.52
C GLU A 46 15.62 -12.42 -6.37
N LYS A 47 16.33 -13.10 -7.29
CA LYS A 47 15.75 -14.17 -8.06
C LYS A 47 15.22 -15.27 -7.15
N THR A 48 13.99 -15.67 -7.37
CA THR A 48 13.39 -16.87 -6.76
C THR A 48 13.27 -18.00 -7.78
N ILE A 49 12.75 -19.16 -7.36
CA ILE A 49 12.49 -20.29 -8.29
C ILE A 49 11.48 -19.87 -9.38
N TRP A 50 10.57 -18.93 -9.05
CA TRP A 50 9.44 -18.55 -9.88
C TRP A 50 9.62 -17.19 -10.58
N ASP A 51 10.46 -16.31 -10.00
CA ASP A 51 10.66 -14.93 -10.49
C ASP A 51 12.12 -14.67 -10.85
N ASN A 52 12.34 -13.92 -11.93
CA ASN A 52 13.64 -13.39 -12.27
C ASN A 52 14.04 -12.23 -11.34
N GLU A 53 15.35 -11.99 -11.24
CA GLU A 53 15.85 -10.78 -10.58
C GLU A 53 15.29 -9.52 -11.27
N ARG A 54 14.74 -8.59 -10.50
CA ARG A 54 14.26 -7.29 -10.99
C ARG A 54 14.56 -6.19 -9.99
N LYS A 55 14.58 -4.95 -10.45
CA LYS A 55 14.71 -3.79 -9.56
C LYS A 55 13.53 -3.74 -8.60
N ILE A 56 13.81 -3.28 -7.38
CA ILE A 56 12.77 -2.96 -6.40
C ILE A 56 11.91 -1.83 -6.96
N ASP A 57 10.60 -1.99 -6.85
CA ASP A 57 9.61 -1.03 -7.29
C ASP A 57 8.72 -0.50 -6.14
N TYR A 58 7.76 0.33 -6.50
CA TYR A 58 6.76 0.88 -5.58
C TYR A 58 6.04 -0.20 -4.76
N TYR A 59 5.66 -1.31 -5.38
CA TYR A 59 4.89 -2.37 -4.72
C TYR A 59 5.72 -3.13 -3.70
N ASP A 60 7.01 -3.35 -3.99
CA ASP A 60 7.92 -3.96 -3.02
C ASP A 60 8.04 -3.07 -1.76
N ALA A 61 8.20 -1.77 -1.97
CA ALA A 61 8.31 -0.82 -0.86
C ALA A 61 6.98 -0.66 -0.10
N LYS A 62 5.84 -0.62 -0.82
CA LYS A 62 4.51 -0.56 -0.23
C LYS A 62 4.22 -1.79 0.64
N SER A 63 4.72 -2.97 0.26
CA SER A 63 4.51 -4.21 1.02
C SER A 63 5.01 -4.13 2.47
N PHE A 64 6.04 -3.32 2.76
CA PHE A 64 6.49 -3.10 4.14
C PHE A 64 5.47 -2.30 4.95
N ILE A 65 4.80 -1.34 4.32
CA ILE A 65 3.74 -0.55 4.95
C ILE A 65 2.53 -1.44 5.20
N ASP A 66 2.11 -2.20 4.18
CA ASP A 66 0.99 -3.13 4.27
C ASP A 66 1.20 -4.13 5.42
N ASN A 67 2.35 -4.81 5.43
CA ASN A 67 2.69 -5.77 6.50
C ASN A 67 2.72 -5.11 7.89
N PHE A 68 3.26 -3.88 8.00
CA PHE A 68 3.32 -3.18 9.27
C PHE A 68 1.92 -2.91 9.84
N PHE A 69 1.01 -2.36 9.03
CA PHE A 69 -0.34 -2.01 9.46
C PHE A 69 -1.26 -3.23 9.58
N GLU A 70 -1.12 -4.25 8.73
CA GLU A 70 -1.83 -5.52 8.85
C GLU A 70 -1.54 -6.23 10.19
N ASN A 71 -0.26 -6.30 10.59
CA ASN A 71 0.12 -6.88 11.88
C ASN A 71 -0.48 -6.11 13.08
N LEU A 72 -0.69 -4.81 12.93
CA LEU A 72 -1.36 -3.98 13.93
C LEU A 72 -2.89 -4.01 13.81
N LYS A 73 -3.43 -4.65 12.78
CA LYS A 73 -4.87 -4.64 12.46
C LYS A 73 -5.43 -3.23 12.28
N ILE A 74 -4.64 -2.31 11.75
CA ILE A 74 -5.01 -0.92 11.48
C ILE A 74 -5.22 -0.73 9.98
N GLN A 75 -6.35 -0.17 9.58
CA GLN A 75 -6.56 0.29 8.22
C GLN A 75 -5.88 1.65 8.01
N PHE A 76 -5.31 1.83 6.85
CA PHE A 76 -4.63 3.06 6.45
C PHE A 76 -4.89 3.39 4.99
N ASP A 77 -4.71 4.64 4.62
CA ASP A 77 -4.84 5.15 3.25
C ASP A 77 -3.52 5.79 2.80
N LEU A 78 -3.22 5.68 1.51
CA LEU A 78 -2.13 6.41 0.86
C LEU A 78 -2.70 7.54 0.01
N THR A 79 -2.41 8.78 0.38
CA THR A 79 -2.85 9.96 -0.37
C THR A 79 -1.66 10.58 -1.08
N PRO A 80 -1.69 10.80 -2.43
CA PRO A 80 -0.63 11.50 -3.13
C PRO A 80 -0.37 12.88 -2.52
N LYS A 81 0.90 13.23 -2.34
CA LYS A 81 1.33 14.53 -1.84
C LYS A 81 2.73 14.83 -2.34
N GLU A 82 2.92 15.98 -2.95
CA GLU A 82 4.24 16.39 -3.42
C GLU A 82 5.19 16.72 -2.25
N HIS A 83 6.40 16.23 -2.36
CA HIS A 83 7.51 16.53 -1.45
C HIS A 83 8.77 16.83 -2.24
N THR A 84 9.56 17.79 -1.77
CA THR A 84 10.77 18.28 -2.47
C THR A 84 11.88 17.25 -2.59
N TYR A 85 11.88 16.21 -1.77
CA TYR A 85 12.92 15.17 -1.75
C TYR A 85 12.45 13.84 -2.38
N PHE A 86 11.18 13.70 -2.68
CA PHE A 86 10.67 12.55 -3.42
C PHE A 86 10.56 12.83 -4.93
N GLN A 87 10.47 11.77 -5.70
CA GLN A 87 10.21 11.81 -7.14
C GLN A 87 8.77 12.24 -7.39
N ASP A 88 8.55 13.12 -8.36
CA ASP A 88 7.21 13.55 -8.77
C ASP A 88 6.31 12.35 -9.12
N GLY A 89 5.10 12.35 -8.61
CA GLY A 89 4.13 11.27 -8.78
C GLY A 89 4.40 9.99 -7.98
N MET A 90 5.50 9.95 -7.20
CA MET A 90 5.88 8.80 -6.38
C MET A 90 6.05 9.19 -4.92
N SER A 91 5.15 10.01 -4.41
CA SER A 91 5.18 10.56 -3.06
C SER A 91 3.78 10.52 -2.45
N TYR A 92 3.68 9.97 -1.25
CA TYR A 92 2.40 9.71 -0.57
C TYR A 92 2.49 10.04 0.91
N VAL A 93 1.36 10.46 1.46
CA VAL A 93 1.15 10.55 2.91
C VAL A 93 0.38 9.31 3.36
N ILE A 94 0.82 8.73 4.46
CA ILE A 94 0.16 7.62 5.14
C ILE A 94 -0.83 8.21 6.14
N LYS A 95 -2.11 7.85 6.03
CA LYS A 95 -3.18 8.34 6.91
C LYS A 95 -3.87 7.21 7.64
N ILE A 96 -4.27 7.47 8.87
CA ILE A 96 -5.16 6.63 9.67
C ILE A 96 -6.31 7.53 10.12
N ASN A 97 -7.55 7.22 9.74
CA ASN A 97 -8.73 8.04 10.09
C ASN A 97 -8.54 9.55 9.81
N ASN A 98 -7.98 9.91 8.66
CA ASN A 98 -7.59 11.27 8.25
C ASN A 98 -6.38 11.89 9.00
N ASP A 99 -5.82 11.26 10.02
CA ASP A 99 -4.59 11.71 10.66
C ASP A 99 -3.37 11.35 9.82
N GLU A 100 -2.55 12.31 9.42
CA GLU A 100 -1.26 12.05 8.77
C GLU A 100 -0.29 11.43 9.78
N VAL A 101 0.02 10.13 9.59
CA VAL A 101 0.90 9.37 10.50
C VAL A 101 2.28 9.10 9.93
N GLY A 102 2.47 9.35 8.64
CA GLY A 102 3.76 9.12 7.98
C GLY A 102 3.77 9.54 6.54
N GLU A 103 4.88 9.28 5.89
CA GLU A 103 5.09 9.55 4.47
C GLU A 103 5.88 8.41 3.82
N PHE A 104 5.71 8.27 2.53
CA PHE A 104 6.31 7.21 1.72
C PHE A 104 6.58 7.71 0.31
N GLY A 105 7.72 7.34 -0.26
CA GLY A 105 7.99 7.66 -1.66
C GLY A 105 9.33 7.17 -2.16
N GLU A 106 9.53 7.32 -3.47
CA GLU A 106 10.82 7.16 -4.14
C GLU A 106 11.63 8.46 -4.00
N VAL A 107 12.84 8.36 -3.51
CA VAL A 107 13.74 9.51 -3.39
C VAL A 107 14.10 10.06 -4.76
N SER A 108 14.00 11.37 -4.94
CA SER A 108 14.31 12.02 -6.22
C SER A 108 15.76 11.78 -6.65
N LYS A 109 16.00 11.75 -7.95
CA LYS A 109 17.35 11.55 -8.53
C LYS A 109 18.33 12.63 -8.07
N ASN A 110 17.86 13.86 -7.85
CA ASN A 110 18.70 14.96 -7.37
C ASN A 110 19.18 14.66 -5.95
N VAL A 111 18.30 14.23 -5.06
CA VAL A 111 18.64 13.91 -3.67
C VAL A 111 19.55 12.66 -3.63
N SER A 112 19.19 11.59 -4.33
CA SER A 112 19.99 10.36 -4.34
C SER A 112 21.40 10.58 -4.89
N SER A 113 21.59 11.49 -5.85
CA SER A 113 22.89 11.85 -6.38
C SER A 113 23.77 12.60 -5.38
N ILE A 114 23.20 13.49 -4.54
CA ILE A 114 23.92 14.17 -3.44
C ILE A 114 24.49 13.13 -2.47
N PHE A 115 23.76 12.06 -2.22
CA PHE A 115 24.21 10.96 -1.35
C PHE A 115 25.00 9.88 -2.10
N GLU A 116 25.37 10.15 -3.37
CA GLU A 116 26.17 9.25 -4.23
C GLU A 116 25.55 7.86 -4.45
N VAL A 117 24.23 7.75 -4.32
CA VAL A 117 23.50 6.57 -4.72
C VAL A 117 23.13 6.71 -6.20
N LYS A 118 23.84 5.98 -7.07
CA LYS A 118 23.68 6.08 -8.52
C LYS A 118 22.97 4.87 -9.09
N ASN A 119 22.11 5.12 -10.09
CA ASN A 119 21.43 4.09 -10.91
C ASN A 119 20.53 3.09 -10.15
N GLN A 120 20.10 3.43 -8.94
CA GLN A 120 19.20 2.61 -8.14
C GLN A 120 18.04 3.47 -7.64
N SER A 121 16.84 2.88 -7.61
CA SER A 121 15.70 3.48 -6.92
C SER A 121 15.88 3.34 -5.42
N VAL A 122 15.58 4.39 -4.68
CA VAL A 122 15.63 4.42 -3.21
C VAL A 122 14.24 4.74 -2.72
N PHE A 123 13.65 3.83 -1.97
CA PHE A 123 12.38 4.08 -1.32
C PHE A 123 12.57 4.35 0.16
N ILE A 124 11.84 5.32 0.68
CA ILE A 124 11.84 5.66 2.10
C ILE A 124 10.39 5.68 2.60
N VAL A 125 10.21 5.09 3.77
CA VAL A 125 8.98 5.16 4.56
C VAL A 125 9.34 5.80 5.88
N GLU A 126 8.63 6.84 6.29
CA GLU A 126 8.73 7.42 7.63
C GLU A 126 7.37 7.35 8.32
N ILE A 127 7.32 6.79 9.54
CA ILE A 127 6.10 6.59 10.32
C ILE A 127 6.26 7.20 11.71
N ASN A 128 5.36 8.08 12.10
CA ASN A 128 5.29 8.62 13.46
C ASN A 128 4.63 7.61 14.41
N LEU A 129 5.45 6.90 15.18
CA LEU A 129 5.00 5.82 16.06
C LEU A 129 4.03 6.29 17.14
N LYS A 130 4.15 7.54 17.63
CA LYS A 130 3.24 8.08 18.64
C LYS A 130 1.82 8.25 18.07
N LYS A 131 1.71 8.74 16.84
CA LYS A 131 0.42 8.89 16.17
C LYS A 131 -0.22 7.54 15.87
N VAL A 132 0.56 6.56 15.39
CA VAL A 132 0.08 5.19 15.17
C VAL A 132 -0.40 4.58 16.49
N PHE A 133 0.38 4.69 17.56
CA PHE A 133 0.02 4.14 18.87
C PHE A 133 -1.28 4.75 19.42
N ASN A 134 -1.47 6.05 19.29
CA ASN A 134 -2.71 6.72 19.71
C ASN A 134 -3.94 6.20 18.96
N ASN A 135 -3.80 5.87 17.66
CA ASN A 135 -4.87 5.28 16.88
C ASN A 135 -5.08 3.80 17.24
N TYR A 136 -4.00 3.05 17.52
CA TYR A 136 -4.07 1.66 17.96
C TYR A 136 -4.86 1.50 19.27
N ILE A 137 -4.59 2.33 20.30
CA ILE A 137 -5.31 2.28 21.58
C ILE A 137 -6.81 2.53 21.41
N LYS A 138 -7.21 3.43 20.51
CA LYS A 138 -8.62 3.72 20.24
C LYS A 138 -9.38 2.54 19.63
N LYS A 139 -8.69 1.61 18.98
CA LYS A 139 -9.27 0.46 18.25
C LYS A 139 -9.18 -0.86 19.01
N SER A 140 -8.71 -0.89 20.26
CA SER A 140 -8.21 -2.05 20.97
C SER A 140 -9.28 -3.04 21.46
N GLU A 141 -10.10 -3.58 20.56
CA GLU A 141 -10.74 -4.87 20.79
C GLU A 141 -10.40 -5.80 19.62
N ILE A 142 -9.41 -6.68 19.80
CA ILE A 142 -9.23 -7.83 18.92
C ILE A 142 -10.43 -8.74 19.20
N LYS A 143 -11.45 -8.66 18.35
CA LYS A 143 -12.57 -9.58 18.40
C LYS A 143 -12.19 -10.85 17.64
N TYR A 144 -12.50 -11.98 18.26
CA TYR A 144 -12.43 -13.26 17.55
C TYR A 144 -13.48 -13.24 16.43
N GLU A 145 -13.04 -13.35 15.19
CA GLU A 145 -13.91 -13.57 14.05
C GLU A 145 -13.96 -15.06 13.75
N GLN A 146 -15.17 -15.62 13.76
CA GLN A 146 -15.36 -17.03 13.45
C GLN A 146 -14.98 -17.29 12.00
N ILE A 147 -14.19 -18.33 11.75
CA ILE A 147 -13.87 -18.76 10.38
C ILE A 147 -15.18 -19.14 9.70
N ASN A 148 -15.40 -18.63 8.48
CA ASN A 148 -16.57 -18.95 7.69
C ASN A 148 -16.71 -20.46 7.52
N LYS A 149 -17.87 -21.00 7.89
CA LYS A 149 -18.18 -22.44 7.85
C LYS A 149 -18.61 -22.91 6.48
N PHE A 150 -19.05 -22.02 5.63
CA PHE A 150 -19.59 -22.34 4.31
C PHE A 150 -18.55 -22.05 3.23
N PRO A 151 -18.52 -22.86 2.16
CA PRO A 151 -17.61 -22.65 1.06
C PRO A 151 -17.87 -21.31 0.36
N VAL A 152 -16.81 -20.61 0.02
CA VAL A 152 -16.86 -19.38 -0.75
C VAL A 152 -16.80 -19.67 -2.25
N SER A 153 -17.43 -18.83 -3.04
CA SER A 153 -17.35 -18.84 -4.50
C SER A 153 -16.44 -17.71 -4.98
N LYS A 154 -15.66 -17.98 -6.03
CA LYS A 154 -14.77 -16.97 -6.62
C LYS A 154 -15.18 -16.71 -8.08
N ARG A 155 -15.24 -15.43 -8.46
CA ARG A 155 -15.51 -14.99 -9.84
C ARG A 155 -14.52 -13.93 -10.25
N ASP A 156 -14.03 -13.99 -11.47
CA ASP A 156 -13.15 -12.98 -12.05
C ASP A 156 -13.96 -12.12 -13.02
N ILE A 157 -13.92 -10.80 -12.84
CA ILE A 157 -14.63 -9.83 -13.66
C ILE A 157 -13.62 -8.81 -14.19
N SER A 158 -13.70 -8.50 -15.48
CA SER A 158 -12.86 -7.52 -16.13
C SER A 158 -13.65 -6.28 -16.52
N PHE A 159 -13.17 -5.11 -16.10
CA PHE A 159 -13.74 -3.81 -16.42
C PHE A 159 -12.85 -3.06 -17.41
N ILE A 160 -13.43 -2.50 -18.45
CA ILE A 160 -12.73 -1.56 -19.33
C ILE A 160 -12.96 -0.15 -18.79
N LEU A 161 -11.90 0.48 -18.32
CA LEU A 161 -11.93 1.77 -17.62
C LEU A 161 -11.04 2.78 -18.32
N GLU A 162 -11.30 4.07 -18.09
CA GLU A 162 -10.32 5.11 -18.40
C GLU A 162 -9.05 4.94 -17.55
N ASP A 163 -7.90 5.23 -18.12
CA ASP A 163 -6.60 5.05 -17.44
C ASP A 163 -6.46 5.87 -16.15
N SER A 164 -7.17 7.01 -16.08
CA SER A 164 -7.22 7.91 -14.92
C SER A 164 -7.98 7.33 -13.72
N ILE A 165 -8.87 6.34 -13.92
CA ILE A 165 -9.67 5.76 -12.84
C ILE A 165 -8.77 4.83 -12.02
N LEU A 166 -8.66 5.10 -10.71
CA LEU A 166 -7.91 4.25 -9.81
C LEU A 166 -8.66 2.94 -9.56
N SER A 167 -7.90 1.83 -9.44
CA SER A 167 -8.49 0.52 -9.09
C SER A 167 -9.22 0.55 -7.77
N GLU A 168 -8.74 1.35 -6.82
CA GLU A 168 -9.37 1.55 -5.52
C GLU A 168 -10.79 2.11 -5.60
N ALA A 169 -11.07 2.99 -6.56
CA ALA A 169 -12.43 3.52 -6.75
C ALA A 169 -13.44 2.41 -7.09
N ILE A 170 -13.02 1.46 -7.94
CA ILE A 170 -13.85 0.32 -8.33
C ILE A 170 -13.98 -0.69 -7.18
N THR A 171 -12.87 -1.01 -6.51
CA THR A 171 -12.91 -1.98 -5.40
C THR A 171 -13.73 -1.47 -4.23
N ASN A 172 -13.69 -0.17 -3.92
CA ASN A 172 -14.49 0.43 -2.86
C ASN A 172 -15.99 0.37 -3.17
N GLU A 173 -16.40 0.69 -4.40
CA GLU A 173 -17.81 0.65 -4.80
C GLU A 173 -18.39 -0.78 -4.74
N ILE A 174 -17.60 -1.77 -5.16
CA ILE A 174 -18.00 -3.17 -5.12
C ILE A 174 -18.00 -3.72 -3.68
N SER A 175 -17.13 -3.24 -2.79
CA SER A 175 -17.02 -3.74 -1.42
C SER A 175 -18.26 -3.49 -0.55
N ASP A 176 -19.15 -2.59 -0.96
CA ASP A 176 -20.37 -2.25 -0.22
C ASP A 176 -21.49 -3.31 -0.36
N PHE A 177 -21.27 -4.35 -1.18
CA PHE A 177 -22.27 -5.42 -1.36
C PHE A 177 -22.09 -6.54 -0.33
N ASP A 178 -23.14 -6.84 0.42
CA ASP A 178 -23.14 -7.76 1.58
C ASP A 178 -22.63 -9.19 1.29
N LEU A 179 -22.76 -9.67 0.04
CA LEU A 179 -22.32 -11.01 -0.32
C LEU A 179 -20.84 -11.09 -0.70
N ILE A 180 -20.14 -9.95 -0.75
CA ILE A 180 -18.73 -9.89 -1.14
C ILE A 180 -17.86 -9.86 0.11
N LEU A 181 -17.14 -10.96 0.34
CA LEU A 181 -16.23 -11.12 1.48
C LEU A 181 -14.80 -10.62 1.19
N GLY A 182 -14.48 -10.45 -0.08
CA GLY A 182 -13.15 -9.98 -0.47
C GLY A 182 -13.02 -9.69 -1.96
N ILE A 183 -12.10 -8.77 -2.27
CA ILE A 183 -11.80 -8.33 -3.63
C ILE A 183 -10.29 -8.32 -3.80
N ASN A 184 -9.81 -8.96 -4.87
CA ASN A 184 -8.39 -8.96 -5.23
C ASN A 184 -8.22 -8.46 -6.65
N VAL A 185 -7.36 -7.48 -6.87
CA VAL A 185 -6.94 -7.10 -8.22
C VAL A 185 -6.03 -8.20 -8.75
N ILE A 186 -6.41 -8.80 -9.88
CA ILE A 186 -5.68 -9.92 -10.50
C ILE A 186 -4.76 -9.42 -11.60
N ASP A 187 -5.26 -8.49 -12.43
CA ASP A 187 -4.52 -8.00 -13.58
C ASP A 187 -4.92 -6.59 -13.96
N ILE A 188 -3.96 -5.83 -14.49
CA ILE A 188 -4.19 -4.53 -15.14
C ILE A 188 -3.51 -4.59 -16.51
N TYR A 189 -4.33 -4.71 -17.56
CA TYR A 189 -3.86 -4.79 -18.91
C TYR A 189 -4.09 -3.49 -19.67
N LYS A 190 -3.06 -3.03 -20.39
CA LYS A 190 -3.11 -1.85 -21.26
C LYS A 190 -2.64 -2.23 -22.64
N ASP A 191 -3.47 -2.00 -23.63
CA ASP A 191 -3.15 -2.20 -25.03
C ASP A 191 -3.94 -1.25 -25.90
N ASN A 192 -3.39 -0.87 -27.06
CA ASN A 192 -4.03 0.03 -28.02
C ASN A 192 -5.35 -0.53 -28.58
N SER A 193 -5.56 -1.85 -28.52
CA SER A 193 -6.81 -2.49 -28.94
C SER A 193 -8.00 -2.16 -28.05
N LEU A 194 -7.76 -1.74 -26.79
CA LEU A 194 -8.80 -1.31 -25.86
C LEU A 194 -9.30 0.11 -26.13
N GLY A 195 -8.61 0.86 -26.98
CA GLY A 195 -8.85 2.28 -27.27
C GLY A 195 -7.92 3.21 -26.50
N ASP A 196 -7.82 4.47 -26.96
CA ASP A 196 -6.94 5.47 -26.34
C ASP A 196 -7.29 5.72 -24.89
N ARG A 197 -6.28 5.75 -24.03
CA ARG A 197 -6.37 6.03 -22.59
C ARG A 197 -7.30 5.07 -21.83
N LYS A 198 -7.40 3.83 -22.28
CA LYS A 198 -8.18 2.78 -21.58
C LYS A 198 -7.27 1.70 -21.04
N LYS A 199 -7.74 1.07 -19.96
CA LYS A 199 -7.15 -0.11 -19.34
C LYS A 199 -8.23 -1.14 -19.04
N SER A 200 -7.86 -2.41 -19.05
CA SER A 200 -8.67 -3.50 -18.50
C SER A 200 -8.20 -3.81 -17.09
N LEU A 201 -9.10 -3.69 -16.13
CA LEU A 201 -8.87 -4.06 -14.74
C LEU A 201 -9.61 -5.37 -14.47
N THR A 202 -8.90 -6.43 -14.12
CA THR A 202 -9.50 -7.70 -13.72
C THR A 202 -9.45 -7.85 -12.21
N VAL A 203 -10.61 -8.02 -11.59
CA VAL A 203 -10.75 -8.25 -10.16
C VAL A 203 -11.34 -9.63 -9.90
N ARG A 204 -10.85 -10.29 -8.85
CA ARG A 204 -11.42 -11.51 -8.30
C ARG A 204 -12.28 -11.17 -7.12
N LEU A 205 -13.57 -11.48 -7.22
CA LEU A 205 -14.54 -11.33 -6.16
C LEU A 205 -14.69 -12.66 -5.41
N ILE A 206 -14.72 -12.58 -4.08
CA ILE A 206 -14.90 -13.72 -3.18
C ILE A 206 -16.28 -13.55 -2.56
N TYR A 207 -17.21 -14.40 -2.96
CA TYR A 207 -18.59 -14.41 -2.46
C TYR A 207 -18.76 -15.43 -1.35
N GLY A 208 -19.48 -15.06 -0.32
CA GLY A 208 -19.79 -15.97 0.80
C GLY A 208 -20.87 -15.42 1.72
N SER A 209 -21.31 -16.28 2.63
CA SER A 209 -22.25 -15.95 3.69
C SER A 209 -21.91 -16.77 4.94
N ASP A 210 -22.09 -16.19 6.12
CA ASP A 210 -21.89 -16.87 7.39
C ASP A 210 -23.03 -17.81 7.76
N GLU A 211 -24.15 -17.70 7.04
CA GLU A 211 -25.39 -18.44 7.35
C GLU A 211 -25.57 -19.69 6.48
N ARG A 212 -25.12 -19.66 5.21
CA ARG A 212 -25.34 -20.73 4.23
C ARG A 212 -24.41 -20.66 3.03
N THR A 213 -24.38 -21.72 2.25
CA THR A 213 -23.74 -21.71 0.92
C THR A 213 -24.59 -20.90 -0.05
N LEU A 214 -23.97 -19.99 -0.81
CA LEU A 214 -24.64 -19.21 -1.84
C LEU A 214 -24.90 -20.05 -3.09
N SER A 215 -26.06 -19.83 -3.72
CA SER A 215 -26.36 -20.40 -5.03
C SER A 215 -25.75 -19.56 -6.17
N GLY A 216 -25.60 -20.17 -7.35
CA GLY A 216 -25.13 -19.43 -8.54
C GLY A 216 -26.04 -18.26 -8.92
N GLU A 217 -27.35 -18.42 -8.79
CA GLU A 217 -28.37 -17.38 -9.11
C GLU A 217 -28.24 -16.17 -8.19
N GLU A 218 -27.91 -16.36 -6.90
CA GLU A 218 -27.71 -15.26 -5.95
C GLU A 218 -26.47 -14.46 -6.29
N ILE A 219 -25.38 -15.13 -6.68
CA ILE A 219 -24.15 -14.49 -7.13
C ILE A 219 -24.40 -13.72 -8.44
N ASP A 220 -25.08 -14.33 -9.42
CA ASP A 220 -25.40 -13.69 -10.70
C ASP A 220 -26.32 -12.45 -10.50
N ASN A 221 -27.22 -12.49 -9.53
CA ASN A 221 -28.06 -11.34 -9.20
C ASN A 221 -27.26 -10.22 -8.48
N CYS A 222 -26.35 -10.58 -7.60
CA CYS A 222 -25.43 -9.61 -6.99
C CYS A 222 -24.56 -8.92 -8.06
N GLU A 223 -24.00 -9.69 -9.02
CA GLU A 223 -23.21 -9.14 -10.12
C GLU A 223 -23.99 -8.15 -10.99
N LYS A 224 -25.26 -8.42 -11.28
CA LYS A 224 -26.12 -7.50 -12.05
C LYS A 224 -26.33 -6.16 -11.37
N LEU A 225 -26.32 -6.11 -10.04
CA LEU A 225 -26.56 -4.88 -9.29
C LEU A 225 -25.41 -3.87 -9.42
N PHE A 226 -24.18 -4.32 -9.46
CA PHE A 226 -23.02 -3.42 -9.61
C PHE A 226 -22.53 -3.27 -11.05
N LEU A 227 -23.06 -4.08 -11.99
CA LEU A 227 -22.80 -3.94 -13.42
C LEU A 227 -23.84 -3.06 -14.14
N SER A 228 -24.91 -2.66 -13.46
CA SER A 228 -25.96 -1.78 -13.98
C SER A 228 -25.63 -0.32 -13.78
#